data_83c4720e76a7bc7cdaa618e5ad4820d1
#
_entry.id   83c4720e76a7bc7cdaa618e5ad4820d1
#
_cell.length_a   1.000
_cell.length_b   1.000
_cell.length_c   1.000
_cell.angle_alpha   90.00
_cell.angle_beta   90.00
_cell.angle_gamma   90.00
#
_symmetry.space_group_name_H-M   'P 1'
#
loop_
_entity.id
_entity.type
_entity.pdbx_description
1 polymer ?
#
loop_
_entity_poly.entity_id
_entity_poly.type
_entity_poly.pdbx_seq_one_letter_code
_entity_poly.pdbx_strand_id
1 'polypeptide(L)'
;MRPHSQPAAPTETTGLPPKTRQNIRVEWPTLGLLALCYATWVFGTTAASTLALPLGIVVTALAIALHSSLCHEVLHGHPFRSRPLNETLIFPCLCLVIPYVRFRDSHLAHHREEFLTDPYDDPEANYLDPAVWARLPRAVRLVLRLNNTLAGRMLI
;
A
#
# COMPACT_ATOMS: atom_id res chain seq x y z
N MET A 1 35.94 -15.20 55.18
CA MET A 1 35.16 -15.00 53.95
C MET A 1 33.94 -14.11 54.27
N ARG A 2 33.92 -12.85 53.81
CA ARG A 2 32.79 -11.96 53.95
C ARG A 2 32.01 -11.95 52.63
N PRO A 3 30.69 -12.04 52.60
CA PRO A 3 29.91 -11.95 51.36
C PRO A 3 29.88 -10.51 50.87
N HIS A 4 30.23 -10.33 49.60
CA HIS A 4 30.11 -9.07 48.87
C HIS A 4 28.63 -8.74 48.71
N SER A 5 28.18 -7.67 49.36
CA SER A 5 26.87 -7.04 49.08
C SER A 5 26.94 -6.30 47.76
N GLN A 6 26.16 -6.77 46.77
CA GLN A 6 25.92 -6.01 45.53
C GLN A 6 25.11 -4.77 45.84
N PRO A 7 25.44 -3.59 45.27
CA PRO A 7 24.60 -2.44 45.38
C PRO A 7 23.32 -2.63 44.53
N ALA A 8 22.17 -2.25 45.12
CA ALA A 8 20.89 -2.25 44.47
C ALA A 8 20.91 -1.36 43.22
N ALA A 9 20.39 -1.88 42.11
CA ALA A 9 20.21 -1.13 40.88
C ALA A 9 19.22 0.03 41.11
N PRO A 10 19.46 1.21 40.52
CA PRO A 10 18.52 2.32 40.64
C PRO A 10 17.21 1.97 39.95
N THR A 11 16.10 2.14 40.65
CA THR A 11 14.75 2.06 40.10
C THR A 11 14.56 3.17 39.08
N GLU A 12 14.68 2.83 37.79
CA GLU A 12 14.24 3.73 36.72
C GLU A 12 12.73 3.94 36.85
N THR A 13 12.36 5.11 37.29
CA THR A 13 10.99 5.62 37.15
C THR A 13 10.75 5.85 35.66
N THR A 14 10.09 4.89 35.01
CA THR A 14 9.59 5.01 33.65
C THR A 14 8.50 6.10 33.62
N GLY A 15 8.93 7.35 33.60
CA GLY A 15 8.10 8.48 33.22
C GLY A 15 7.79 8.34 31.72
N LEU A 16 6.57 7.89 31.39
CA LEU A 16 6.07 7.98 30.01
C LEU A 16 6.25 9.41 29.51
N PRO A 17 6.86 9.60 28.33
CA PRO A 17 7.02 10.93 27.77
C PRO A 17 5.63 11.58 27.65
N PRO A 18 5.51 12.89 27.95
CA PRO A 18 4.25 13.59 27.85
C PRO A 18 3.69 13.42 26.45
N LYS A 19 2.41 13.02 26.34
CA LYS A 19 1.69 12.98 25.06
C LYS A 19 1.70 14.39 24.47
N THR A 20 2.70 14.67 23.66
CA THR A 20 2.79 15.94 22.92
C THR A 20 1.51 16.05 22.11
N ARG A 21 0.75 17.13 22.30
CA ARG A 21 -0.39 17.47 21.43
C ARG A 21 0.15 17.52 20.00
N GLN A 22 -0.09 16.46 19.25
CA GLN A 22 0.31 16.40 17.85
C GLN A 22 -0.58 17.39 17.10
N ASN A 23 -0.01 18.51 16.67
CA ASN A 23 -0.68 19.40 15.74
C ASN A 23 -1.14 18.55 14.54
N ILE A 24 -2.44 18.59 14.27
CA ILE A 24 -3.04 17.93 13.10
C ILE A 24 -2.52 18.68 11.87
N ARG A 25 -1.36 18.26 11.38
CA ARG A 25 -0.87 18.76 10.08
C ARG A 25 -1.64 18.04 9.01
N VAL A 26 -2.47 18.77 8.29
CA VAL A 26 -3.19 18.30 7.11
C VAL A 26 -2.28 18.50 5.91
N GLU A 27 -2.08 17.45 5.12
CA GLU A 27 -1.37 17.57 3.86
C GLU A 27 -2.36 17.88 2.73
N TRP A 28 -2.56 19.17 2.50
CA TRP A 28 -3.48 19.68 1.51
C TRP A 28 -3.24 19.16 0.08
N PRO A 29 -1.99 18.97 -0.39
CA PRO A 29 -1.75 18.40 -1.72
C PRO A 29 -2.34 16.99 -1.87
N THR A 30 -2.12 16.09 -0.92
CA THR A 30 -2.64 14.73 -0.95
C THR A 30 -4.16 14.72 -0.88
N LEU A 31 -4.77 15.57 -0.04
CA LEU A 31 -6.22 15.71 0.05
C LEU A 31 -6.80 16.27 -1.25
N GLY A 32 -6.14 17.25 -1.87
CA GLY A 32 -6.53 17.80 -3.17
C GLY A 32 -6.47 16.77 -4.29
N LEU A 33 -5.41 15.93 -4.31
CA LEU A 33 -5.29 14.83 -5.27
C LEU A 33 -6.36 13.75 -5.08
N LEU A 34 -6.74 13.42 -3.83
CA LEU A 34 -7.84 12.51 -3.54
C LEU A 34 -9.17 13.08 -4.07
N ALA A 35 -9.46 14.34 -3.80
CA ALA A 35 -10.67 15.00 -4.31
C ALA A 35 -10.70 15.01 -5.84
N LEU A 36 -9.57 15.36 -6.48
CA LEU A 36 -9.41 15.32 -7.94
C LEU A 36 -9.62 13.90 -8.49
N CYS A 37 -9.04 12.90 -7.84
CA CYS A 37 -9.17 11.50 -8.23
C CYS A 37 -10.62 11.06 -8.28
N TYR A 38 -11.39 11.29 -7.20
CA TYR A 38 -12.81 10.94 -7.16
C TYR A 38 -13.65 11.76 -8.14
N ALA A 39 -13.36 13.05 -8.29
CA ALA A 39 -14.04 13.88 -9.30
C ALA A 39 -13.78 13.38 -10.73
N THR A 40 -12.53 12.99 -11.03
CA THR A 40 -12.15 12.42 -12.33
C THR A 40 -12.84 11.08 -12.57
N TRP A 41 -12.94 10.24 -11.54
CA TRP A 41 -13.64 8.96 -11.63
C TRP A 41 -15.14 9.17 -11.90
N VAL A 42 -15.82 10.07 -11.18
CA VAL A 42 -17.22 10.41 -11.41
C VAL A 42 -17.40 10.96 -12.83
N PHE A 43 -16.56 11.88 -13.26
CA PHE A 43 -16.60 12.43 -14.61
C PHE A 43 -16.41 11.33 -15.69
N GLY A 44 -15.42 10.45 -15.51
CA GLY A 44 -15.14 9.35 -16.42
C GLY A 44 -16.29 8.37 -16.56
N THR A 45 -16.90 7.98 -15.43
CA THR A 45 -17.99 7.00 -15.40
C THR A 45 -19.36 7.59 -15.81
N THR A 46 -19.49 8.91 -15.85
CA THR A 46 -20.75 9.61 -16.22
C THR A 46 -20.60 10.40 -17.52
N ALA A 47 -20.23 11.66 -17.45
CA ALA A 47 -20.22 12.59 -18.58
C ALA A 47 -19.29 12.14 -19.72
N ALA A 48 -18.08 11.70 -19.44
CA ALA A 48 -17.14 11.26 -20.47
C ALA A 48 -17.65 10.00 -21.19
N SER A 49 -18.25 9.05 -20.45
CA SER A 49 -18.80 7.81 -21.02
C SER A 49 -20.03 8.07 -21.90
N THR A 50 -20.85 9.07 -21.56
CA THR A 50 -22.00 9.47 -22.40
C THR A 50 -21.58 10.18 -23.67
N LEU A 51 -20.46 10.92 -23.63
CA LEU A 51 -19.89 11.56 -24.82
C LEU A 51 -19.26 10.55 -25.77
N ALA A 52 -18.40 9.68 -25.24
CA ALA A 52 -17.78 8.58 -25.97
C ALA A 52 -17.31 7.50 -25.00
N LEU A 53 -17.77 6.27 -25.15
CA LEU A 53 -17.40 5.16 -24.28
C LEU A 53 -15.87 4.95 -24.16
N PRO A 54 -15.06 5.00 -25.25
CA PRO A 54 -13.61 4.89 -25.14
C PRO A 54 -12.97 6.00 -24.29
N LEU A 55 -13.47 7.23 -24.39
CA LEU A 55 -13.03 8.36 -23.56
C LEU A 55 -13.32 8.09 -22.08
N GLY A 56 -14.55 7.66 -21.77
CA GLY A 56 -14.95 7.29 -20.41
C GLY A 56 -14.04 6.20 -19.81
N ILE A 57 -13.74 5.16 -20.60
CA ILE A 57 -12.84 4.06 -20.17
C ILE A 57 -11.44 4.61 -19.84
N VAL A 58 -10.85 5.42 -20.72
CA VAL A 58 -9.51 5.98 -20.51
C VAL A 58 -9.46 6.87 -19.26
N VAL A 59 -10.41 7.79 -19.13
CA VAL A 59 -10.47 8.71 -17.98
C VAL A 59 -10.68 7.95 -16.68
N THR A 60 -11.57 6.95 -16.67
CA THR A 60 -11.81 6.10 -15.50
C THR A 60 -10.57 5.27 -15.13
N ALA A 61 -9.87 4.71 -16.12
CA ALA A 61 -8.65 3.95 -15.89
C ALA A 61 -7.53 4.82 -15.28
N LEU A 62 -7.38 6.07 -15.75
CA LEU A 62 -6.43 7.03 -15.16
C LEU A 62 -6.78 7.38 -13.72
N ALA A 63 -8.07 7.56 -13.41
CA ALA A 63 -8.53 7.80 -12.04
C ALA A 63 -8.25 6.60 -11.13
N ILE A 64 -8.48 5.36 -11.59
CA ILE A 64 -8.19 4.14 -10.84
C ILE A 64 -6.68 4.00 -10.60
N ALA A 65 -5.84 4.27 -11.59
CA ALA A 65 -4.39 4.25 -11.44
C ALA A 65 -3.89 5.29 -10.42
N LEU A 66 -4.42 6.52 -10.48
CA LEU A 66 -4.14 7.56 -9.48
C LEU A 66 -4.59 7.13 -8.09
N HIS A 67 -5.79 6.56 -7.97
CA HIS A 67 -6.30 6.06 -6.70
C HIS A 67 -5.38 4.98 -6.09
N SER A 68 -4.86 4.06 -6.90
CA SER A 68 -3.91 3.05 -6.43
C SER A 68 -2.64 3.68 -5.84
N SER A 69 -2.10 4.72 -6.50
CA SER A 69 -0.95 5.48 -5.96
C SER A 69 -1.30 6.22 -4.66
N LEU A 70 -2.52 6.78 -4.56
CA LEU A 70 -2.98 7.45 -3.35
C LEU A 70 -3.26 6.48 -2.21
N CYS A 71 -3.68 5.23 -2.49
CA CYS A 71 -3.75 4.17 -1.48
C CYS A 71 -2.39 3.93 -0.82
N HIS A 72 -1.31 3.95 -1.60
CA HIS A 72 0.05 3.83 -1.09
C HIS A 72 0.43 5.00 -0.17
N GLU A 73 0.17 6.25 -0.57
CA GLU A 73 0.41 7.42 0.28
C GLU A 73 -0.38 7.37 1.60
N VAL A 74 -1.66 6.98 1.50
CA VAL A 74 -2.55 6.92 2.65
C VAL A 74 -2.11 5.88 3.69
N LEU A 75 -1.59 4.73 3.27
CA LEU A 75 -1.09 3.72 4.21
C LEU A 75 0.17 4.18 4.97
N HIS A 76 0.95 5.10 4.38
CA HIS A 76 2.10 5.73 5.03
C HIS A 76 1.73 6.90 5.97
N GLY A 77 0.45 7.17 6.14
CA GLY A 77 -0.03 8.14 7.14
C GLY A 77 -0.37 9.52 6.58
N HIS A 78 -0.60 9.62 5.29
CA HIS A 78 -1.04 10.84 4.58
C HIS A 78 -2.55 10.76 4.28
N PRO A 79 -3.29 11.87 4.18
CA PRO A 79 -2.95 13.26 4.48
C PRO A 79 -3.06 13.63 5.96
N PHE A 80 -3.56 12.74 6.81
CA PHE A 80 -3.72 12.98 8.25
C PHE A 80 -2.82 12.03 9.05
N ARG A 81 -2.48 12.43 10.27
CA ARG A 81 -1.82 11.51 11.22
C ARG A 81 -2.77 10.47 11.82
N SER A 82 -4.07 10.65 11.63
CA SER A 82 -5.10 9.75 12.11
C SER A 82 -5.35 8.64 11.08
N ARG A 83 -4.90 7.43 11.39
CA ARG A 83 -5.12 6.26 10.55
C ARG A 83 -6.59 6.02 10.22
N PRO A 84 -7.56 6.08 11.18
CA PRO A 84 -8.98 5.88 10.84
C PRO A 84 -9.51 6.91 9.84
N LEU A 85 -9.09 8.18 9.95
CA LEU A 85 -9.49 9.21 8.98
C LEU A 85 -8.94 8.93 7.60
N ASN A 86 -7.66 8.55 7.50
CA ASN A 86 -7.02 8.19 6.25
C ASN A 86 -7.71 6.99 5.59
N GLU A 87 -7.99 5.96 6.36
CA GLU A 87 -8.70 4.76 5.87
C GLU A 87 -10.11 5.08 5.39
N THR A 88 -10.83 5.97 6.09
CA THR A 88 -12.17 6.40 5.67
C THR A 88 -12.14 7.15 4.33
N LEU A 89 -11.12 7.97 4.08
CA LEU A 89 -10.97 8.70 2.82
C LEU A 89 -10.74 7.80 1.62
N ILE A 90 -10.02 6.69 1.81
CA ILE A 90 -9.66 5.77 0.74
C ILE A 90 -10.62 4.58 0.64
N PHE A 91 -11.51 4.42 1.61
CA PHE A 91 -12.42 3.27 1.70
C PHE A 91 -13.36 3.10 0.50
N PRO A 92 -13.86 4.15 -0.18
CA PRO A 92 -14.46 3.99 -1.49
C PRO A 92 -13.41 3.53 -2.50
N CYS A 93 -12.95 2.27 -2.35
CA CYS A 93 -11.87 1.70 -3.14
C CYS A 93 -12.29 1.57 -4.60
N LEU A 94 -11.64 2.32 -5.48
CA LEU A 94 -11.88 2.25 -6.92
C LEU A 94 -11.23 1.02 -7.56
N CYS A 95 -10.27 0.40 -6.89
CA CYS A 95 -9.65 -0.84 -7.33
C CYS A 95 -10.47 -2.04 -6.80
N LEU A 96 -11.17 -2.73 -7.69
CA LEU A 96 -12.01 -3.89 -7.33
C LEU A 96 -11.21 -5.16 -7.10
N VAL A 97 -9.96 -5.21 -7.54
CA VAL A 97 -9.15 -6.46 -7.55
C VAL A 97 -8.51 -6.72 -6.20
N ILE A 98 -7.98 -5.70 -5.54
CA ILE A 98 -7.28 -5.84 -4.25
C ILE A 98 -7.95 -4.91 -3.24
N PRO A 99 -8.61 -5.46 -2.19
CA PRO A 99 -9.15 -4.65 -1.10
C PRO A 99 -8.04 -3.85 -0.41
N TYR A 100 -8.30 -2.57 -0.11
CA TYR A 100 -7.32 -1.68 0.52
C TYR A 100 -6.65 -2.27 1.77
N VAL A 101 -7.44 -2.90 2.66
CA VAL A 101 -6.93 -3.48 3.91
C VAL A 101 -5.88 -4.56 3.62
N ARG A 102 -6.13 -5.42 2.64
CA ARG A 102 -5.17 -6.46 2.25
C ARG A 102 -3.89 -5.86 1.66
N PHE A 103 -4.03 -4.89 0.76
CA PHE A 103 -2.89 -4.16 0.20
C PHE A 103 -2.06 -3.50 1.30
N ARG A 104 -2.71 -2.77 2.21
CA ARG A 104 -2.04 -2.13 3.35
C ARG A 104 -1.26 -3.13 4.20
N ASP A 105 -1.89 -4.25 4.57
CA ASP A 105 -1.29 -5.20 5.49
C ASP A 105 -0.10 -5.93 4.84
N SER A 106 -0.21 -6.33 3.56
CA SER A 106 0.92 -6.91 2.82
C SER A 106 2.06 -5.92 2.62
N HIS A 107 1.75 -4.68 2.25
CA HIS A 107 2.75 -3.65 2.02
C HIS A 107 3.51 -3.25 3.29
N LEU A 108 2.79 -3.09 4.40
CA LEU A 108 3.44 -2.81 5.69
C LEU A 108 4.23 -4.01 6.23
N ALA A 109 3.89 -5.24 5.86
CA ALA A 109 4.70 -6.41 6.15
C ALA A 109 5.98 -6.42 5.31
N HIS A 110 5.87 -6.14 3.99
CA HIS A 110 7.01 -5.97 3.09
C HIS A 110 8.02 -4.93 3.63
N HIS A 111 7.56 -3.77 4.12
CA HIS A 111 8.46 -2.76 4.72
C HIS A 111 9.18 -3.19 6.01
N ARG A 112 8.76 -4.26 6.64
CA ARG A 112 9.40 -4.83 7.84
C ARG A 112 10.30 -6.01 7.54
N GLU A 113 10.26 -6.49 6.30
CA GLU A 113 11.05 -7.64 5.88
C GLU A 113 12.50 -7.23 5.61
N GLU A 114 13.45 -8.00 6.17
CA GLU A 114 14.88 -7.76 5.98
C GLU A 114 15.37 -8.29 4.63
N PHE A 115 14.73 -9.33 4.11
CA PHE A 115 15.08 -10.01 2.87
C PHE A 115 14.06 -9.66 1.77
N LEU A 116 14.11 -8.43 1.30
CA LEU A 116 13.27 -7.99 0.18
C LEU A 116 13.46 -8.90 -1.03
N THR A 117 12.35 -9.22 -1.69
CA THR A 117 12.30 -10.14 -2.84
C THR A 117 12.47 -11.62 -2.51
N ASP A 118 12.61 -12.02 -1.24
CA ASP A 118 12.58 -13.42 -0.88
C ASP A 118 11.21 -14.03 -1.21
N PRO A 119 11.17 -15.18 -1.92
CA PRO A 119 9.90 -15.77 -2.38
C PRO A 119 9.04 -16.35 -1.25
N TYR A 120 9.56 -16.49 -0.04
CA TYR A 120 8.87 -17.12 1.09
C TYR A 120 8.51 -16.11 2.18
N ASP A 121 9.37 -15.13 2.42
CA ASP A 121 9.25 -14.21 3.55
C ASP A 121 8.67 -12.85 3.13
N ASP A 122 8.98 -12.35 1.92
CA ASP A 122 8.43 -11.09 1.41
C ASP A 122 7.05 -11.28 0.76
N PRO A 123 5.97 -10.76 1.37
CA PRO A 123 4.61 -10.93 0.83
C PRO A 123 4.36 -10.21 -0.52
N GLU A 124 5.27 -9.33 -0.95
CA GLU A 124 5.21 -8.63 -2.24
C GLU A 124 6.21 -9.19 -3.25
N ALA A 125 6.94 -10.25 -2.91
CA ALA A 125 7.89 -10.88 -3.83
C ALA A 125 7.18 -11.45 -5.06
N ASN A 126 7.66 -11.03 -6.23
CA ASN A 126 7.24 -11.60 -7.52
C ASN A 126 8.22 -12.67 -8.03
N TYR A 127 9.14 -13.07 -7.18
CA TYR A 127 10.16 -14.07 -7.51
C TYR A 127 9.74 -15.44 -7.01
N LEU A 128 10.18 -16.46 -7.71
CA LEU A 128 9.99 -17.85 -7.32
C LEU A 128 11.34 -18.47 -7.03
N ASP A 129 11.36 -19.35 -6.04
CA ASP A 129 12.51 -20.21 -5.78
C ASP A 129 12.96 -20.93 -7.06
N PRO A 130 14.26 -20.95 -7.39
CA PRO A 130 14.78 -21.60 -8.59
C PRO A 130 14.39 -23.07 -8.72
N ALA A 131 14.29 -23.82 -7.61
CA ALA A 131 13.89 -25.21 -7.63
C ALA A 131 12.40 -25.36 -7.95
N VAL A 132 11.53 -24.46 -7.46
CA VAL A 132 10.13 -24.38 -7.81
C VAL A 132 9.99 -24.03 -9.29
N TRP A 133 10.71 -22.98 -9.74
CA TRP A 133 10.72 -22.57 -11.13
C TRP A 133 11.08 -23.69 -12.11
N ALA A 134 12.11 -24.49 -11.76
CA ALA A 134 12.55 -25.61 -12.60
C ALA A 134 11.49 -26.68 -12.79
N ARG A 135 10.60 -26.88 -11.80
CA ARG A 135 9.52 -27.87 -11.82
C ARG A 135 8.25 -27.42 -12.54
N LEU A 136 8.11 -26.11 -12.81
CA LEU A 136 6.92 -25.60 -13.45
C LEU A 136 6.84 -26.01 -14.93
N PRO A 137 5.63 -26.33 -15.43
CA PRO A 137 5.39 -26.58 -16.84
C PRO A 137 5.80 -25.38 -17.71
N ARG A 138 6.26 -25.64 -18.94
CA ARG A 138 6.71 -24.59 -19.85
C ARG A 138 5.67 -23.50 -20.10
N ALA A 139 4.39 -23.88 -20.22
CA ALA A 139 3.29 -22.94 -20.40
C ALA A 139 3.15 -21.97 -19.21
N VAL A 140 3.23 -22.48 -17.97
CA VAL A 140 3.16 -21.67 -16.76
C VAL A 140 4.34 -20.71 -16.67
N ARG A 141 5.57 -21.20 -16.96
CA ARG A 141 6.77 -20.33 -17.01
C ARG A 141 6.65 -19.22 -18.04
N LEU A 142 6.02 -19.50 -19.20
CA LEU A 142 5.78 -18.48 -20.22
C LEU A 142 4.82 -17.41 -19.69
N VAL A 143 3.68 -17.81 -19.09
CA VAL A 143 2.71 -16.88 -18.51
C VAL A 143 3.36 -16.02 -17.42
N LEU A 144 4.11 -16.62 -16.51
CA LEU A 144 4.80 -15.87 -15.45
C LEU A 144 5.86 -14.89 -15.98
N ARG A 145 6.60 -15.28 -17.05
CA ARG A 145 7.52 -14.36 -17.71
C ARG A 145 6.81 -13.20 -18.40
N LEU A 146 5.68 -13.46 -19.06
CA LEU A 146 4.85 -12.40 -19.63
C LEU A 146 4.30 -11.47 -18.55
N ASN A 147 3.80 -12.02 -17.46
CA ASN A 147 3.30 -11.24 -16.32
C ASN A 147 4.38 -10.35 -15.69
N ASN A 148 5.66 -10.71 -15.78
CA ASN A 148 6.77 -9.86 -15.32
C ASN A 148 7.12 -8.70 -16.26
N THR A 149 6.45 -8.58 -17.41
CA THR A 149 6.53 -7.41 -18.27
C THR A 149 5.43 -6.41 -17.92
N LEU A 150 5.64 -5.12 -18.25
CA LEU A 150 4.62 -4.09 -18.04
C LEU A 150 3.32 -4.45 -18.78
N ALA A 151 3.42 -4.86 -20.04
CA ALA A 151 2.26 -5.26 -20.83
C ALA A 151 1.54 -6.48 -20.22
N GLY A 152 2.28 -7.47 -19.75
CA GLY A 152 1.69 -8.64 -19.09
C GLY A 152 0.94 -8.28 -17.82
N ARG A 153 1.50 -7.44 -16.97
CA ARG A 153 0.82 -6.95 -15.75
C ARG A 153 -0.44 -6.13 -16.00
N MET A 154 -0.58 -5.58 -17.19
CA MET A 154 -1.78 -4.86 -17.60
C MET A 154 -2.85 -5.78 -18.22
N LEU A 155 -2.49 -6.99 -18.66
CA LEU A 155 -3.37 -7.90 -19.40
C LEU A 155 -3.74 -9.16 -18.61
N ILE A 156 -2.94 -9.55 -17.62
CA ILE A 156 -3.10 -10.73 -16.77
C ILE A 156 -3.32 -10.31 -15.31
#